data_2ae3cacbae996744dda1832a46f4057e
#
_entry.id   2ae3cacbae996744dda1832a46f4057e
#
_cell.length_a   1.000
_cell.length_b   1.000
_cell.length_c   1.000
_cell.angle_alpha   90.00
_cell.angle_beta   90.00
_cell.angle_gamma   90.00
#
_symmetry.space_group_name_H-M   'P 1'
#
loop_
_entity.id
_entity.type
_entity.pdbx_description
1 polymer ?
#
loop_
_entity_poly.entity_id
_entity_poly.type
_entity_poly.pdbx_seq_one_letter_code
_entity_poly.pdbx_strand_id
1 'polypeptide(L)'
;MMRSLFAGVSGLKAHQTRMDVIGNNIANVNTIGYKASRVTFQDVLYQTLRSASAPTATRGGTNPLQVGLGVQIGSIDVIHTPGSPMPTGVQSDLAISGNGFFVLLDGEKQLFTRAGAFTIDESGWLVAPGSGLRVAGWNAVNGVVDTNQPIEAIRIAIGQTIPARATTEAVFAGNLNAVAGVPVGHVVRYTISDVDGSGLDVTLELTKISDTEWDIVAKDSDGKPLELASDSLKRLQFDERGVLTNIADIAILDPSDSSQTITLIAADELSAFVRSELPANPKVLTTVEVVDSLGVRHRVIIEFEKTAANTWAWAAVDENGNYLDIAGFGVYNPNTLTSARPVLRFGADGRLAAGSDIAAITLNPGNGADPVVFMPDFTAISQYGQPSQVSATSQNGYVAGTLEEIRFDVSGVITGVFSNGLTQTLAQLALATFANNGGLLRVGDTAFEASHNSGQPQIGAAGTGDRGLITPGALEMSNVDLSEEFTSMIITQRGFQANSRIITTSDELLQELVNLKR
;
A
#
# COMPACT_ATOMS: atom_id res chain seq x y z
N MET A 1 60.73 -17.31 43.86
CA MET A 1 60.43 -18.42 42.92
C MET A 1 58.98 -18.87 42.92
N MET A 2 58.37 -19.19 44.08
CA MET A 2 56.94 -19.58 44.09
C MET A 2 55.98 -18.54 43.46
N ARG A 3 56.24 -17.24 43.65
CA ARG A 3 55.42 -16.16 43.05
C ARG A 3 55.55 -16.13 41.52
N SER A 4 56.76 -16.37 40.98
CA SER A 4 56.96 -16.42 39.50
C SER A 4 56.24 -17.63 38.88
N LEU A 5 56.19 -18.77 39.60
CA LEU A 5 55.38 -19.94 39.21
C LEU A 5 53.90 -19.62 39.16
N PHE A 6 53.34 -18.98 40.20
CA PHE A 6 51.93 -18.58 40.21
C PHE A 6 51.59 -17.56 39.10
N ALA A 7 52.45 -16.58 38.89
CA ALA A 7 52.28 -15.62 37.81
C ALA A 7 52.33 -16.31 36.42
N GLY A 8 53.25 -17.27 36.22
CA GLY A 8 53.34 -18.07 35.01
C GLY A 8 52.09 -18.94 34.78
N VAL A 9 51.60 -19.60 35.83
CA VAL A 9 50.39 -20.44 35.74
C VAL A 9 49.15 -19.58 35.45
N SER A 10 49.00 -18.42 36.08
CA SER A 10 47.88 -17.50 35.79
C SER A 10 47.92 -17.01 34.37
N GLY A 11 49.09 -16.59 33.85
CA GLY A 11 49.27 -16.18 32.47
C GLY A 11 48.95 -17.31 31.46
N LEU A 12 49.39 -18.53 31.79
CA LEU A 12 49.14 -19.70 30.95
C LEU A 12 47.64 -19.99 30.81
N LYS A 13 46.87 -19.99 31.93
CA LYS A 13 45.41 -20.14 31.92
C LYS A 13 44.73 -19.03 31.14
N ALA A 14 45.16 -17.78 31.33
CA ALA A 14 44.57 -16.63 30.61
C ALA A 14 44.81 -16.73 29.10
N HIS A 15 46.03 -17.11 28.65
CA HIS A 15 46.33 -17.32 27.24
C HIS A 15 45.58 -18.54 26.65
N GLN A 16 45.37 -19.60 27.44
CA GLN A 16 44.57 -20.75 27.02
C GLN A 16 43.12 -20.32 26.70
N THR A 17 42.44 -19.63 27.62
CA THR A 17 41.09 -19.14 27.39
C THR A 17 41.02 -18.18 26.19
N ARG A 18 42.03 -17.33 26.00
CA ARG A 18 42.11 -16.46 24.82
C ARG A 18 42.20 -17.29 23.55
N MET A 19 42.98 -18.37 23.55
CA MET A 19 43.14 -19.27 22.40
C MET A 19 41.83 -19.97 22.06
N ASP A 20 41.05 -20.40 23.08
CA ASP A 20 39.75 -21.02 22.93
C ASP A 20 38.73 -20.05 22.27
N VAL A 21 38.75 -18.75 22.67
CA VAL A 21 37.89 -17.71 22.07
C VAL A 21 38.30 -17.40 20.63
N ILE A 22 39.61 -17.27 20.34
CA ILE A 22 40.11 -17.08 18.98
C ILE A 22 39.73 -18.27 18.10
N GLY A 23 39.88 -19.49 18.58
CA GLY A 23 39.49 -20.71 17.87
C GLY A 23 37.99 -20.73 17.54
N ASN A 24 37.17 -20.30 18.49
CA ASN A 24 35.72 -20.17 18.27
C ASN A 24 35.36 -19.09 17.23
N ASN A 25 36.04 -17.92 17.26
CA ASN A 25 35.85 -16.88 16.25
C ASN A 25 36.19 -17.39 14.84
N ILE A 26 37.34 -18.06 14.70
CA ILE A 26 37.78 -18.63 13.41
C ILE A 26 36.80 -19.70 12.91
N ALA A 27 36.35 -20.58 13.80
CA ALA A 27 35.35 -21.62 13.44
C ALA A 27 34.03 -21.04 12.89
N ASN A 28 33.65 -19.84 13.37
CA ASN A 28 32.38 -19.19 13.04
C ASN A 28 32.53 -18.03 12.02
N VAL A 29 33.61 -17.95 11.29
CA VAL A 29 33.83 -16.89 10.28
C VAL A 29 32.78 -16.91 9.16
N ASN A 30 32.28 -18.09 8.81
CA ASN A 30 31.24 -18.27 7.80
C ASN A 30 29.82 -18.39 8.40
N THR A 31 29.66 -18.22 9.70
CA THR A 31 28.36 -18.30 10.36
C THR A 31 27.62 -16.98 10.22
N ILE A 32 26.41 -17.00 9.62
CA ILE A 32 25.57 -15.83 9.37
C ILE A 32 25.21 -15.15 10.71
N GLY A 33 25.38 -13.83 10.77
CA GLY A 33 25.04 -13.03 11.96
C GLY A 33 25.91 -13.27 13.19
N TYR A 34 27.00 -14.06 13.07
CA TYR A 34 27.94 -14.28 14.17
C TYR A 34 28.68 -13.00 14.54
N LYS A 35 28.90 -12.79 15.84
CA LYS A 35 29.65 -11.66 16.39
C LYS A 35 30.90 -12.16 17.11
N ALA A 36 32.04 -11.60 16.75
CA ALA A 36 33.33 -11.95 17.35
C ALA A 36 33.35 -11.70 18.87
N SER A 37 34.07 -12.52 19.59
CA SER A 37 34.32 -12.31 21.01
C SER A 37 35.76 -11.92 21.25
N ARG A 38 36.00 -11.07 22.23
CA ARG A 38 37.35 -10.59 22.61
C ARG A 38 37.59 -10.85 24.10
N VAL A 39 38.76 -11.35 24.44
CA VAL A 39 39.22 -11.54 25.82
C VAL A 39 40.06 -10.36 26.26
N THR A 40 39.69 -9.76 27.38
CA THR A 40 40.49 -8.71 28.04
C THR A 40 41.19 -9.28 29.27
N PHE A 41 42.43 -8.84 29.51
CA PHE A 41 43.19 -9.22 30.67
C PHE A 41 43.26 -8.07 31.65
N GLN A 42 43.30 -8.42 32.95
CA GLN A 42 43.55 -7.46 34.02
C GLN A 42 44.59 -8.04 34.99
N ASP A 43 45.37 -7.17 35.59
CA ASP A 43 46.33 -7.52 36.60
C ASP A 43 45.62 -7.94 37.91
N VAL A 44 46.26 -8.84 38.63
CA VAL A 44 45.84 -9.25 39.97
C VAL A 44 46.47 -8.31 41.02
N LEU A 45 46.14 -8.47 42.27
CA LEU A 45 46.63 -7.66 43.39
C LEU A 45 48.16 -7.54 43.41
N TYR A 46 48.65 -6.37 43.81
CA TYR A 46 50.08 -6.10 44.06
C TYR A 46 50.40 -6.24 45.53
N GLN A 47 51.45 -6.97 45.84
CA GLN A 47 51.96 -7.04 47.19
C GLN A 47 52.94 -5.87 47.39
N THR A 48 52.63 -4.98 48.32
CA THR A 48 53.52 -3.87 48.71
C THR A 48 54.58 -4.36 49.69
N LEU A 49 55.85 -4.35 49.26
CA LEU A 49 56.99 -4.70 50.11
C LEU A 49 57.46 -3.49 50.90
N ARG A 50 57.32 -2.27 50.36
CA ARG A 50 57.61 -1.02 51.02
C ARG A 50 56.63 0.05 50.54
N SER A 51 56.08 0.76 51.50
CA SER A 51 55.17 1.88 51.21
C SER A 51 55.97 3.12 50.75
N ALA A 52 55.31 3.99 49.99
CA ALA A 52 55.84 5.29 49.64
C ALA A 52 56.01 6.16 50.89
N SER A 53 57.04 6.98 50.93
CA SER A 53 57.22 8.01 51.95
C SER A 53 57.23 9.40 51.34
N ALA A 54 56.63 10.37 51.99
CA ALA A 54 56.67 11.76 51.58
C ALA A 54 58.07 12.37 51.76
N PRO A 55 58.47 13.35 50.95
CA PRO A 55 59.66 14.09 51.16
C PRO A 55 59.59 14.88 52.48
N THR A 56 60.74 14.92 53.19
CA THR A 56 60.93 15.74 54.40
C THR A 56 61.97 16.84 54.11
N ALA A 57 62.10 17.82 54.97
CA ALA A 57 63.06 18.92 54.77
C ALA A 57 64.50 18.45 54.56
N THR A 58 64.88 17.23 54.97
CA THR A 58 66.26 16.66 54.91
C THR A 58 66.38 15.42 54.03
N ARG A 59 65.24 14.84 53.55
CA ARG A 59 65.28 13.64 52.74
C ARG A 59 64.21 13.71 51.64
N GLY A 60 64.59 13.29 50.44
CA GLY A 60 63.64 13.09 49.32
C GLY A 60 62.60 11.96 49.63
N GLY A 61 61.43 12.03 49.04
CA GLY A 61 60.40 10.96 49.11
C GLY A 61 60.88 9.67 48.46
N THR A 62 60.41 8.55 48.94
CA THR A 62 60.70 7.22 48.35
C THR A 62 59.46 6.62 47.70
N ASN A 63 59.67 6.04 46.48
CA ASN A 63 58.61 5.35 45.76
C ASN A 63 58.22 4.00 46.42
N PRO A 64 56.99 3.50 46.26
CA PRO A 64 56.57 2.21 46.77
C PRO A 64 57.32 1.10 46.00
N LEU A 65 57.61 0.01 46.71
CA LEU A 65 58.14 -1.22 46.13
C LEU A 65 57.02 -2.26 46.16
N GLN A 66 56.51 -2.59 44.97
CA GLN A 66 55.38 -3.48 44.80
C GLN A 66 55.70 -4.62 43.84
N VAL A 67 55.16 -5.79 44.06
CA VAL A 67 55.32 -6.98 43.22
C VAL A 67 53.92 -7.49 42.82
N GLY A 68 53.63 -7.61 41.51
CA GLY A 68 52.41 -8.18 41.00
C GLY A 68 52.31 -9.67 41.19
N LEU A 69 51.09 -10.19 41.34
CA LEU A 69 50.81 -11.61 41.59
C LEU A 69 50.32 -12.37 40.36
N GLY A 70 50.33 -11.71 39.17
CA GLY A 70 49.95 -12.33 37.93
C GLY A 70 48.80 -11.60 37.19
N VAL A 71 48.14 -12.29 36.30
CA VAL A 71 47.08 -11.83 35.44
C VAL A 71 45.82 -12.69 35.60
N GLN A 72 44.67 -12.08 35.45
CA GLN A 72 43.37 -12.78 35.34
C GLN A 72 42.59 -12.30 34.10
N ILE A 73 41.58 -13.04 33.72
CA ILE A 73 40.64 -12.62 32.68
C ILE A 73 39.75 -11.53 33.28
N GLY A 74 39.73 -10.36 32.66
CA GLY A 74 38.85 -9.26 33.05
C GLY A 74 37.41 -9.48 32.53
N SER A 75 37.31 -9.69 31.21
CA SER A 75 36.00 -9.93 30.55
C SER A 75 36.19 -10.73 29.27
N ILE A 76 35.09 -11.30 28.80
CA ILE A 76 34.96 -11.84 27.45
C ILE A 76 33.80 -11.08 26.79
N ASP A 77 34.16 -10.07 26.00
CA ASP A 77 33.18 -9.16 25.40
C ASP A 77 32.79 -9.63 24.00
N VAL A 78 31.52 -9.43 23.65
CA VAL A 78 31.01 -9.63 22.30
C VAL A 78 31.09 -8.30 21.55
N ILE A 79 31.65 -8.33 20.35
CA ILE A 79 31.80 -7.15 19.49
C ILE A 79 30.59 -7.10 18.55
N HIS A 80 29.66 -6.16 18.80
CA HIS A 80 28.41 -6.02 18.03
C HIS A 80 28.52 -5.10 16.81
N THR A 81 29.74 -4.87 16.28
CA THR A 81 29.88 -4.14 15.01
C THR A 81 29.17 -4.88 13.88
N PRO A 82 28.51 -4.17 12.93
CA PRO A 82 27.92 -4.79 11.77
C PRO A 82 28.96 -5.56 10.94
N GLY A 83 28.56 -6.74 10.45
CA GLY A 83 29.30 -7.48 9.42
C GLY A 83 28.98 -6.95 8.02
N SER A 84 29.74 -7.40 7.01
CA SER A 84 29.46 -7.05 5.62
C SER A 84 28.20 -7.77 5.12
N PRO A 85 27.25 -7.08 4.46
CA PRO A 85 26.11 -7.74 3.83
C PRO A 85 26.56 -8.51 2.58
N MET A 86 26.12 -9.75 2.45
CA MET A 86 26.35 -10.60 1.29
C MET A 86 25.03 -10.80 0.55
N PRO A 87 24.92 -10.37 -0.72
CA PRO A 87 23.69 -10.57 -1.49
C PRO A 87 23.50 -12.04 -1.82
N THR A 88 22.30 -12.56 -1.58
CA THR A 88 21.92 -13.96 -1.85
C THR A 88 20.90 -14.07 -2.97
N GLY A 89 20.17 -12.99 -3.28
CA GLY A 89 19.09 -13.00 -4.27
C GLY A 89 17.79 -13.67 -3.78
N VAL A 90 17.75 -14.17 -2.54
CA VAL A 90 16.55 -14.75 -1.92
C VAL A 90 15.82 -13.65 -1.16
N GLN A 91 14.56 -13.38 -1.50
CA GLN A 91 13.79 -12.27 -0.92
C GLN A 91 13.61 -12.36 0.61
N SER A 92 13.54 -13.58 1.15
CA SER A 92 13.38 -13.83 2.59
C SER A 92 14.66 -13.71 3.40
N ASP A 93 15.82 -13.57 2.73
CA ASP A 93 17.09 -13.28 3.38
C ASP A 93 17.21 -11.79 3.67
N LEU A 94 17.41 -11.44 4.93
CA LEU A 94 17.37 -10.07 5.41
C LEU A 94 18.65 -9.72 6.18
N ALA A 95 19.24 -8.59 5.87
CA ALA A 95 20.35 -8.03 6.65
C ALA A 95 19.94 -6.71 7.30
N ILE A 96 20.46 -6.41 8.48
CA ILE A 96 20.25 -5.12 9.13
C ILE A 96 21.44 -4.20 8.84
N SER A 97 21.19 -3.10 8.16
CA SER A 97 22.18 -2.03 7.94
C SER A 97 22.08 -1.02 9.09
N GLY A 98 23.00 -1.09 10.04
CA GLY A 98 23.02 -0.27 11.24
C GLY A 98 22.77 -1.05 12.52
N ASN A 99 22.22 -0.39 13.55
CA ASN A 99 21.94 -0.99 14.85
C ASN A 99 20.60 -1.74 14.86
N GLY A 100 20.50 -2.74 15.73
CA GLY A 100 19.26 -3.49 15.97
C GLY A 100 19.43 -4.99 15.84
N PHE A 101 18.42 -5.73 16.23
CA PHE A 101 18.33 -7.18 16.16
C PHE A 101 16.94 -7.56 15.69
N PHE A 102 16.82 -8.62 14.92
CA PHE A 102 15.52 -9.27 14.69
C PHE A 102 15.02 -9.88 15.99
N VAL A 103 13.73 -9.81 16.20
CA VAL A 103 13.08 -10.38 17.38
C VAL A 103 12.53 -11.75 17.01
N LEU A 104 12.90 -12.77 17.78
CA LEU A 104 12.41 -14.13 17.64
C LEU A 104 11.58 -14.47 18.88
N LEU A 105 10.53 -15.28 18.70
CA LEU A 105 9.67 -15.76 19.77
C LEU A 105 9.86 -17.25 19.99
N ASP A 106 10.15 -17.61 21.24
CA ASP A 106 10.16 -18.98 21.75
C ASP A 106 9.04 -19.11 22.81
N GLY A 107 7.82 -19.34 22.34
CA GLY A 107 6.64 -19.23 23.20
C GLY A 107 6.47 -17.80 23.73
N GLU A 108 6.62 -17.58 25.03
CA GLU A 108 6.54 -16.25 25.66
C GLU A 108 7.89 -15.54 25.76
N LYS A 109 9.00 -16.23 25.47
CA LYS A 109 10.34 -15.64 25.54
C LYS A 109 10.68 -14.92 24.24
N GLN A 110 11.35 -13.79 24.38
CA GLN A 110 11.90 -13.02 23.27
C GLN A 110 13.41 -13.28 23.17
N LEU A 111 13.85 -13.70 22.01
CA LEU A 111 15.24 -13.86 21.66
C LEU A 111 15.59 -12.88 20.54
N PHE A 112 16.85 -12.52 20.43
CA PHE A 112 17.33 -11.48 19.53
C PHE A 112 18.45 -12.02 18.64
N THR A 113 18.39 -11.78 17.34
CA THR A 113 19.40 -12.30 16.42
C THR A 113 19.78 -11.27 15.34
N ARG A 114 20.98 -11.41 14.80
CA ARG A 114 21.40 -10.73 13.57
C ARG A 114 21.33 -11.64 12.35
N ALA A 115 21.12 -12.93 12.55
CA ALA A 115 20.93 -13.87 11.46
C ALA A 115 19.55 -13.64 10.85
N GLY A 116 19.51 -13.25 9.59
CA GLY A 116 18.28 -12.93 8.86
C GLY A 116 17.94 -13.95 7.77
N ALA A 117 18.46 -15.15 7.83
CA ALA A 117 18.05 -16.25 6.96
C ALA A 117 16.69 -16.77 7.45
N PHE A 118 15.59 -16.28 6.87
CA PHE A 118 14.24 -16.67 7.25
C PHE A 118 13.55 -17.46 6.16
N THR A 119 12.63 -18.32 6.57
CA THR A 119 11.78 -19.12 5.67
C THR A 119 10.34 -19.10 6.18
N ILE A 120 9.40 -19.40 5.30
CA ILE A 120 8.00 -19.56 5.67
C ILE A 120 7.75 -21.06 5.84
N ASP A 121 7.17 -21.46 6.99
CA ASP A 121 6.81 -22.84 7.24
C ASP A 121 5.47 -23.23 6.56
N GLU A 122 5.09 -24.50 6.64
CA GLU A 122 3.84 -25.02 6.06
C GLU A 122 2.59 -24.33 6.65
N SER A 123 2.66 -23.84 7.87
CA SER A 123 1.57 -23.13 8.56
C SER A 123 1.52 -21.63 8.23
N GLY A 124 2.48 -21.15 7.42
CA GLY A 124 2.60 -19.75 7.03
C GLY A 124 3.34 -18.87 8.03
N TRP A 125 4.03 -19.43 9.03
CA TRP A 125 4.84 -18.63 9.95
C TRP A 125 6.20 -18.31 9.34
N LEU A 126 6.64 -17.08 9.53
CA LEU A 126 8.02 -16.69 9.21
C LEU A 126 8.93 -17.19 10.33
N VAL A 127 9.86 -18.10 10.01
CA VAL A 127 10.71 -18.79 11.00
C VAL A 127 12.19 -18.72 10.63
N ALA A 128 13.05 -18.84 11.65
CA ALA A 128 14.46 -19.09 11.48
C ALA A 128 14.68 -20.60 11.26
N PRO A 129 15.15 -21.06 10.09
CA PRO A 129 15.14 -22.48 9.71
C PRO A 129 16.01 -23.36 10.60
N GLY A 130 17.08 -22.82 11.22
CA GLY A 130 17.97 -23.57 12.11
C GLY A 130 17.34 -23.95 13.45
N SER A 131 16.53 -23.06 14.03
CA SER A 131 15.95 -23.20 15.36
C SER A 131 14.43 -23.43 15.37
N GLY A 132 13.75 -23.12 14.25
CA GLY A 132 12.29 -23.14 14.17
C GLY A 132 11.60 -22.01 14.93
N LEU A 133 12.36 -21.04 15.46
CA LEU A 133 11.84 -19.89 16.17
C LEU A 133 11.10 -18.95 15.22
N ARG A 134 9.97 -18.40 15.69
CA ARG A 134 9.13 -17.50 14.89
C ARG A 134 9.65 -16.08 14.93
N VAL A 135 9.64 -15.42 13.78
CA VAL A 135 10.03 -14.01 13.69
C VAL A 135 8.87 -13.13 14.16
N ALA A 136 9.18 -12.14 15.00
CA ALA A 136 8.20 -11.24 15.57
C ALA A 136 8.05 -9.95 14.75
N GLY A 137 6.84 -9.42 14.75
CA GLY A 137 6.49 -8.15 14.13
C GLY A 137 5.03 -7.80 14.37
N TRP A 138 4.47 -7.04 13.48
CA TRP A 138 3.05 -6.65 13.49
C TRP A 138 2.37 -7.19 12.25
N ASN A 139 1.30 -7.96 12.44
CA ASN A 139 0.48 -8.43 11.34
C ASN A 139 -0.47 -7.31 10.88
N ALA A 140 -0.66 -7.17 9.56
CA ALA A 140 -1.58 -6.19 9.03
C ALA A 140 -3.04 -6.66 9.17
N VAL A 141 -3.93 -5.75 9.52
CA VAL A 141 -5.37 -5.96 9.47
C VAL A 141 -5.92 -5.12 8.32
N ASN A 142 -6.53 -5.77 7.33
CA ASN A 142 -7.02 -5.11 6.11
C ASN A 142 -5.96 -4.26 5.37
N GLY A 143 -4.70 -4.73 5.37
CA GLY A 143 -3.61 -4.02 4.69
C GLY A 143 -2.99 -2.86 5.47
N VAL A 144 -3.41 -2.61 6.71
CA VAL A 144 -2.87 -1.56 7.59
C VAL A 144 -2.14 -2.20 8.76
N VAL A 145 -0.90 -1.79 8.99
CA VAL A 145 -0.09 -2.20 10.14
C VAL A 145 -0.20 -1.15 11.23
N ASP A 146 -0.54 -1.59 12.45
CA ASP A 146 -0.52 -0.75 13.65
C ASP A 146 0.67 -1.14 14.53
N THR A 147 1.71 -0.31 14.50
CA THR A 147 2.95 -0.53 15.28
C THR A 147 2.82 -0.20 16.78
N ASN A 148 1.66 0.29 17.25
CA ASN A 148 1.41 0.52 18.66
C ASN A 148 0.88 -0.73 19.37
N GLN A 149 0.52 -1.77 18.63
CA GLN A 149 0.09 -3.05 19.18
C GLN A 149 1.28 -3.87 19.69
N PRO A 150 1.08 -4.83 20.61
CA PRO A 150 2.11 -5.79 20.98
C PRO A 150 2.62 -6.52 19.75
N ILE A 151 3.92 -6.87 19.76
CA ILE A 151 4.50 -7.70 18.70
C ILE A 151 3.99 -9.13 18.81
N GLU A 152 3.72 -9.72 17.65
CA GLU A 152 3.27 -11.10 17.52
C GLU A 152 4.15 -11.84 16.49
N ALA A 153 4.02 -13.17 16.42
CA ALA A 153 4.65 -13.92 15.36
C ALA A 153 4.04 -13.52 14.00
N ILE A 154 4.90 -13.29 13.02
CA ILE A 154 4.47 -12.94 11.66
C ILE A 154 3.92 -14.16 10.98
N ARG A 155 2.69 -14.05 10.49
CA ARG A 155 2.03 -15.11 9.74
C ARG A 155 1.68 -14.64 8.34
N ILE A 156 2.19 -15.36 7.34
CA ILE A 156 1.97 -15.14 5.92
C ILE A 156 1.38 -16.42 5.34
N ALA A 157 0.06 -16.49 5.25
CA ALA A 157 -0.60 -17.69 4.75
C ALA A 157 -0.37 -17.80 3.22
N ILE A 158 0.50 -18.72 2.80
CA ILE A 158 0.69 -19.04 1.38
C ILE A 158 -0.63 -19.57 0.82
N GLY A 159 -1.07 -19.04 -0.33
CA GLY A 159 -2.37 -19.36 -0.91
C GLY A 159 -3.55 -18.61 -0.27
N GLN A 160 -3.29 -17.63 0.60
CA GLN A 160 -4.32 -16.73 1.10
C GLN A 160 -5.00 -16.03 -0.08
N THR A 161 -6.32 -16.04 -0.07
CA THR A 161 -7.13 -15.32 -1.06
C THR A 161 -7.61 -14.02 -0.46
N ILE A 162 -7.45 -12.92 -1.19
CA ILE A 162 -8.20 -11.70 -0.93
C ILE A 162 -9.59 -11.90 -1.54
N PRO A 163 -10.68 -11.77 -0.75
CA PRO A 163 -12.03 -11.82 -1.32
C PRO A 163 -12.23 -10.68 -2.31
N ALA A 164 -13.13 -10.87 -3.27
CA ALA A 164 -13.52 -9.82 -4.18
C ALA A 164 -14.13 -8.64 -3.39
N ARG A 165 -13.93 -7.44 -3.91
CA ARG A 165 -14.55 -6.22 -3.39
C ARG A 165 -15.39 -5.58 -4.47
N ALA A 166 -16.67 -5.41 -4.17
CA ALA A 166 -17.59 -4.71 -5.07
C ALA A 166 -17.13 -3.26 -5.29
N THR A 167 -17.32 -2.77 -6.51
CA THR A 167 -17.05 -1.38 -6.86
C THR A 167 -18.02 -0.47 -6.12
N THR A 168 -17.50 0.54 -5.43
CA THR A 168 -18.30 1.57 -4.74
C THR A 168 -18.09 2.97 -5.31
N GLU A 169 -17.05 3.14 -6.13
CA GLU A 169 -16.67 4.42 -6.74
C GLU A 169 -16.04 4.19 -8.11
N ALA A 170 -16.39 5.07 -9.06
CA ALA A 170 -15.79 5.07 -10.39
C ALA A 170 -15.55 6.51 -10.83
N VAL A 171 -14.31 6.82 -11.25
CA VAL A 171 -13.88 8.15 -11.63
C VAL A 171 -13.86 8.28 -13.15
N PHE A 172 -14.45 9.36 -13.65
CA PHE A 172 -14.53 9.69 -15.07
C PHE A 172 -13.81 10.99 -15.35
N ALA A 173 -13.11 11.05 -16.46
CA ALA A 173 -12.42 12.26 -16.91
C ALA A 173 -12.58 12.46 -18.42
N GLY A 174 -12.45 13.70 -18.86
CA GLY A 174 -12.47 14.01 -20.28
C GLY A 174 -13.18 15.32 -20.60
N ASN A 175 -13.64 15.44 -21.85
CA ASN A 175 -14.30 16.62 -22.36
C ASN A 175 -15.65 16.27 -23.01
N LEU A 176 -16.66 17.08 -22.75
CA LEU A 176 -17.93 17.13 -23.47
C LEU A 176 -17.94 18.35 -24.37
N ASN A 177 -18.33 18.19 -25.64
CA ASN A 177 -18.28 19.29 -26.61
C ASN A 177 -19.35 20.36 -26.32
N ALA A 178 -18.92 21.56 -25.97
CA ALA A 178 -19.80 22.69 -25.69
C ALA A 178 -20.76 23.05 -26.85
N VAL A 179 -20.37 22.78 -28.12
CA VAL A 179 -21.17 23.05 -29.31
C VAL A 179 -21.96 21.85 -29.83
N ALA A 180 -21.98 20.72 -29.07
CA ALA A 180 -22.79 19.57 -29.46
C ALA A 180 -24.29 19.90 -29.42
N GLY A 181 -25.06 19.20 -30.24
CA GLY A 181 -26.52 19.31 -30.28
C GLY A 181 -27.03 19.76 -31.64
N VAL A 182 -28.35 19.77 -31.77
CA VAL A 182 -29.04 20.26 -32.97
C VAL A 182 -28.94 21.80 -33.01
N PRO A 183 -28.46 22.42 -34.08
CA PRO A 183 -28.28 23.87 -34.12
C PRO A 183 -29.63 24.62 -34.06
N VAL A 184 -29.61 25.80 -33.46
CA VAL A 184 -30.75 26.74 -33.50
C VAL A 184 -31.04 27.12 -34.95
N GLY A 185 -32.33 27.19 -35.30
CA GLY A 185 -32.78 27.43 -36.70
C GLY A 185 -32.94 26.14 -37.52
N HIS A 186 -32.64 24.95 -36.92
CA HIS A 186 -32.95 23.67 -37.57
C HIS A 186 -34.46 23.51 -37.75
N VAL A 187 -34.90 23.11 -38.95
CA VAL A 187 -36.31 22.98 -39.32
C VAL A 187 -36.59 21.51 -39.64
N VAL A 188 -37.60 20.96 -38.99
CA VAL A 188 -38.16 19.64 -39.31
C VAL A 188 -39.54 19.81 -39.91
N ARG A 189 -39.85 19.02 -40.93
CA ARG A 189 -41.17 19.04 -41.59
C ARG A 189 -41.79 17.67 -41.51
N TYR A 190 -43.00 17.63 -41.03
CA TYR A 190 -43.81 16.40 -40.91
C TYR A 190 -45.17 16.65 -41.62
N THR A 191 -45.51 15.81 -42.59
CA THR A 191 -46.74 15.97 -43.36
C THR A 191 -47.73 14.91 -42.92
N ILE A 192 -48.89 15.34 -42.52
CA ILE A 192 -50.05 14.50 -42.18
C ILE A 192 -51.01 14.56 -43.37
N SER A 193 -51.20 13.46 -44.06
CA SER A 193 -52.07 13.36 -45.20
C SER A 193 -53.50 12.99 -44.82
N ASP A 194 -54.48 13.57 -45.52
CA ASP A 194 -55.90 13.30 -45.34
C ASP A 194 -56.40 13.41 -43.89
N VAL A 195 -56.19 14.59 -43.31
CA VAL A 195 -56.57 14.83 -41.92
C VAL A 195 -58.10 14.72 -41.77
N ASP A 196 -58.58 13.82 -40.89
CA ASP A 196 -59.99 13.52 -40.62
C ASP A 196 -60.83 13.13 -41.88
N GLY A 197 -60.19 12.60 -42.94
CA GLY A 197 -60.91 12.23 -44.16
C GLY A 197 -61.44 13.41 -44.98
N SER A 198 -60.91 14.60 -44.71
CA SER A 198 -61.26 15.85 -45.41
C SER A 198 -60.52 16.05 -46.74
N GLY A 199 -59.48 15.22 -47.00
CA GLY A 199 -58.55 15.39 -48.13
C GLY A 199 -57.56 16.52 -47.91
N LEU A 200 -57.45 17.07 -46.71
CA LEU A 200 -56.53 18.13 -46.36
C LEU A 200 -55.19 17.54 -45.92
N ASP A 201 -54.13 17.87 -46.66
CA ASP A 201 -52.74 17.56 -46.25
C ASP A 201 -52.16 18.74 -45.46
N VAL A 202 -51.71 18.47 -44.24
CA VAL A 202 -51.10 19.50 -43.36
C VAL A 202 -49.66 19.16 -43.10
N THR A 203 -48.77 20.14 -43.35
CA THR A 203 -47.34 20.03 -42.98
C THR A 203 -47.09 20.82 -41.72
N LEU A 204 -46.67 20.12 -40.67
CA LEU A 204 -46.12 20.71 -39.44
C LEU A 204 -44.63 21.07 -39.69
N GLU A 205 -44.29 22.33 -39.51
CA GLU A 205 -42.92 22.82 -39.56
C GLU A 205 -42.49 23.16 -38.13
N LEU A 206 -41.51 22.40 -37.62
CA LEU A 206 -40.96 22.58 -36.27
C LEU A 206 -39.60 23.25 -36.42
N THR A 207 -39.45 24.42 -35.84
CA THR A 207 -38.18 25.21 -35.91
C THR A 207 -37.55 25.32 -34.54
N LYS A 208 -36.31 24.88 -34.37
CA LYS A 208 -35.58 25.03 -33.13
C LYS A 208 -35.24 26.48 -32.86
N ILE A 209 -35.78 27.09 -31.81
CA ILE A 209 -35.51 28.49 -31.42
C ILE A 209 -34.52 28.61 -30.27
N SER A 210 -34.43 27.61 -29.40
CA SER A 210 -33.42 27.52 -28.36
C SER A 210 -33.05 26.05 -28.09
N ASP A 211 -32.15 25.79 -27.16
CA ASP A 211 -31.79 24.40 -26.80
C ASP A 211 -32.97 23.64 -26.21
N THR A 212 -33.92 24.34 -25.62
CA THR A 212 -35.09 23.76 -24.91
C THR A 212 -36.41 24.08 -25.58
N GLU A 213 -36.44 24.79 -26.68
CA GLU A 213 -37.71 25.24 -27.30
C GLU A 213 -37.74 25.03 -28.82
N TRP A 214 -38.88 24.54 -29.32
CA TRP A 214 -39.22 24.40 -30.72
C TRP A 214 -40.53 25.11 -31.04
N ASP A 215 -40.56 25.95 -32.05
CA ASP A 215 -41.76 26.64 -32.53
C ASP A 215 -42.47 25.75 -33.53
N ILE A 216 -43.81 25.77 -33.50
CA ILE A 216 -44.67 24.93 -34.35
C ILE A 216 -45.49 25.83 -35.28
N VAL A 217 -45.36 25.56 -36.56
CA VAL A 217 -46.18 26.22 -37.59
C VAL A 217 -46.84 25.16 -38.46
N ALA A 218 -48.15 25.20 -38.59
CA ALA A 218 -48.90 24.36 -39.53
C ALA A 218 -49.04 25.07 -40.86
N LYS A 219 -48.88 24.33 -41.98
CA LYS A 219 -49.01 24.84 -43.35
C LYS A 219 -49.88 23.88 -44.17
N ASP A 220 -50.66 24.40 -45.11
CA ASP A 220 -51.38 23.59 -46.09
C ASP A 220 -50.46 23.05 -47.18
N SER A 221 -51.01 22.27 -48.12
CA SER A 221 -50.26 21.73 -49.28
C SER A 221 -49.64 22.77 -50.17
N ASP A 222 -50.15 24.01 -50.18
CA ASP A 222 -49.65 25.15 -50.95
C ASP A 222 -48.59 25.97 -50.17
N GLY A 223 -48.27 25.56 -48.94
CA GLY A 223 -47.29 26.23 -48.07
C GLY A 223 -47.83 27.47 -47.33
N LYS A 224 -49.14 27.71 -47.37
CA LYS A 224 -49.79 28.80 -46.66
C LYS A 224 -49.97 28.43 -45.18
N PRO A 225 -49.61 29.32 -44.23
CA PRO A 225 -49.78 29.03 -42.81
C PRO A 225 -51.25 28.87 -42.44
N LEU A 226 -51.54 27.80 -41.70
CA LEU A 226 -52.82 27.51 -41.07
C LEU A 226 -52.84 28.07 -39.65
N GLU A 227 -53.96 28.57 -39.20
CA GLU A 227 -54.10 29.09 -37.85
C GLU A 227 -54.28 27.95 -36.85
N LEU A 228 -53.37 27.91 -35.84
CA LEU A 228 -53.44 26.95 -34.75
C LEU A 228 -54.61 27.31 -33.82
N ALA A 229 -55.36 26.31 -33.35
CA ALA A 229 -56.47 26.51 -32.42
C ALA A 229 -55.98 27.23 -31.14
N SER A 230 -56.90 27.96 -30.49
CA SER A 230 -56.57 28.74 -29.28
C SER A 230 -55.91 27.92 -28.20
N ASP A 231 -56.37 26.69 -28.04
CA ASP A 231 -55.90 25.74 -27.01
C ASP A 231 -54.80 24.79 -27.52
N SER A 232 -54.36 24.95 -28.78
CA SER A 232 -53.31 24.16 -29.40
C SER A 232 -51.95 24.53 -28.89
N LEU A 233 -51.08 23.52 -28.84
CA LEU A 233 -49.67 23.71 -28.55
C LEU A 233 -48.98 24.47 -29.68
N LYS A 234 -48.48 25.66 -29.38
CA LYS A 234 -47.76 26.53 -30.36
C LYS A 234 -46.26 26.35 -30.29
N ARG A 235 -45.77 25.74 -29.21
CA ARG A 235 -44.36 25.57 -28.97
C ARG A 235 -44.11 24.35 -28.10
N LEU A 236 -43.11 23.52 -28.44
CA LEU A 236 -42.62 22.48 -27.56
C LEU A 236 -41.60 23.09 -26.58
N GLN A 237 -41.76 22.83 -25.29
CA GLN A 237 -40.85 23.29 -24.25
C GLN A 237 -40.32 22.12 -23.43
N PHE A 238 -39.05 22.04 -23.31
CA PHE A 238 -38.33 21.03 -22.53
C PHE A 238 -37.66 21.68 -21.32
N ASP A 239 -37.56 20.99 -20.24
CA ASP A 239 -36.75 21.39 -19.10
C ASP A 239 -35.26 21.06 -19.34
N GLU A 240 -34.40 21.46 -18.40
CA GLU A 240 -32.95 21.17 -18.46
C GLU A 240 -32.63 19.67 -18.44
N ARG A 241 -33.58 18.81 -18.07
CA ARG A 241 -33.45 17.35 -18.03
C ARG A 241 -33.91 16.67 -19.31
N GLY A 242 -34.39 17.45 -20.26
CA GLY A 242 -34.97 16.98 -21.54
C GLY A 242 -36.38 16.43 -21.39
N VAL A 243 -37.08 16.79 -20.31
CA VAL A 243 -38.50 16.43 -20.10
C VAL A 243 -39.39 17.46 -20.78
N LEU A 244 -40.39 16.99 -21.55
CA LEU A 244 -41.39 17.86 -22.15
C LEU A 244 -42.29 18.44 -21.03
N THR A 245 -42.35 19.76 -20.92
CA THR A 245 -43.04 20.45 -19.82
C THR A 245 -44.45 20.86 -20.17
N ASN A 246 -44.76 21.03 -21.47
CA ASN A 246 -46.06 21.40 -21.94
C ASN A 246 -46.64 20.28 -22.82
N ILE A 247 -47.69 19.65 -22.38
CA ILE A 247 -48.35 18.57 -23.10
C ILE A 247 -49.78 19.04 -23.39
N ALA A 248 -50.09 19.25 -24.66
CA ALA A 248 -51.41 19.57 -25.13
C ALA A 248 -51.53 19.13 -26.61
N ASP A 249 -52.75 19.06 -27.12
CA ASP A 249 -52.97 18.71 -28.51
C ASP A 249 -52.34 19.74 -29.47
N ILE A 250 -51.84 19.27 -30.60
CA ILE A 250 -51.52 20.13 -31.73
C ILE A 250 -52.75 20.11 -32.66
N ALA A 251 -53.48 21.20 -32.72
CA ALA A 251 -54.71 21.31 -33.48
C ALA A 251 -54.74 22.62 -34.29
N ILE A 252 -55.40 22.59 -35.45
CA ILE A 252 -55.64 23.75 -36.30
C ILE A 252 -57.13 24.10 -36.29
N LEU A 253 -57.45 25.33 -36.65
CA LEU A 253 -58.79 25.70 -37.01
C LEU A 253 -59.11 25.14 -38.41
N ASP A 254 -60.33 24.56 -38.59
CA ASP A 254 -60.74 24.07 -39.90
C ASP A 254 -60.76 25.22 -40.92
N PRO A 255 -59.98 25.12 -42.03
CA PRO A 255 -59.95 26.17 -43.05
C PRO A 255 -61.32 26.44 -43.68
N SER A 256 -62.26 25.46 -43.61
CA SER A 256 -63.60 25.55 -44.14
C SER A 256 -64.62 26.09 -43.13
N ASP A 257 -64.39 25.85 -41.84
CA ASP A 257 -65.27 26.30 -40.73
C ASP A 257 -64.42 26.64 -39.48
N SER A 258 -64.03 27.90 -39.36
CA SER A 258 -63.19 28.41 -38.28
C SER A 258 -63.80 28.28 -36.87
N SER A 259 -65.01 27.73 -36.76
CA SER A 259 -65.63 27.35 -35.46
C SER A 259 -65.26 25.94 -35.00
N GLN A 260 -64.71 25.12 -35.89
CA GLN A 260 -64.26 23.76 -35.62
C GLN A 260 -62.76 23.64 -35.51
N THR A 261 -62.31 22.70 -34.71
CA THR A 261 -60.87 22.39 -34.53
C THR A 261 -60.57 20.99 -35.03
N ILE A 262 -59.49 20.84 -35.77
CA ILE A 262 -58.96 19.55 -36.23
C ILE A 262 -57.73 19.23 -35.44
N THR A 263 -57.72 18.13 -34.68
CA THR A 263 -56.56 17.66 -33.93
C THR A 263 -55.61 16.94 -34.88
N LEU A 264 -54.39 17.45 -34.99
CA LEU A 264 -53.32 16.88 -35.80
C LEU A 264 -52.53 15.80 -35.03
N ILE A 265 -52.21 16.09 -33.80
CA ILE A 265 -51.51 15.17 -32.87
C ILE A 265 -52.14 15.35 -31.52
N ALA A 266 -52.66 14.25 -30.98
CA ALA A 266 -53.25 14.23 -29.64
C ALA A 266 -52.17 14.27 -28.55
N ALA A 267 -52.50 14.80 -27.40
CA ALA A 267 -51.53 14.96 -26.29
C ALA A 267 -50.90 13.66 -25.83
N ASP A 268 -51.60 12.54 -25.93
CA ASP A 268 -51.11 11.19 -25.58
C ASP A 268 -50.12 10.63 -26.63
N GLU A 269 -50.25 11.04 -27.90
CA GLU A 269 -49.38 10.67 -29.01
C GLU A 269 -48.17 11.59 -29.14
N LEU A 270 -48.21 12.78 -28.54
CA LEU A 270 -47.17 13.81 -28.64
C LEU A 270 -45.78 13.31 -28.30
N SER A 271 -45.65 12.48 -27.29
CA SER A 271 -44.37 11.90 -26.88
C SER A 271 -43.76 10.98 -27.93
N ALA A 272 -44.58 10.21 -28.64
CA ALA A 272 -44.14 9.35 -29.72
C ALA A 272 -43.74 10.18 -30.95
N PHE A 273 -44.52 11.18 -31.30
CA PHE A 273 -44.25 12.11 -32.38
C PHE A 273 -42.93 12.84 -32.18
N VAL A 274 -42.70 13.48 -31.03
CA VAL A 274 -41.45 14.19 -30.72
C VAL A 274 -40.23 13.29 -30.88
N ARG A 275 -40.32 12.04 -30.48
CA ARG A 275 -39.21 11.08 -30.61
C ARG A 275 -38.94 10.59 -32.02
N SER A 276 -40.00 10.46 -32.85
CA SER A 276 -39.82 9.98 -34.21
C SER A 276 -39.36 11.09 -35.17
N GLU A 277 -39.82 12.30 -34.96
CA GLU A 277 -39.68 13.38 -35.92
C GLU A 277 -38.59 14.39 -35.55
N LEU A 278 -38.37 14.64 -34.24
CA LEU A 278 -37.26 15.55 -33.87
C LEU A 278 -35.91 14.84 -33.87
N PRO A 279 -34.87 15.48 -34.45
CA PRO A 279 -33.52 14.90 -34.42
C PRO A 279 -32.99 14.82 -33.01
N ALA A 280 -32.55 13.61 -32.63
CA ALA A 280 -31.93 13.38 -31.32
C ALA A 280 -30.59 14.07 -31.22
N ASN A 281 -30.28 14.63 -30.08
CA ASN A 281 -28.94 15.15 -29.82
C ASN A 281 -27.92 14.00 -29.81
N PRO A 282 -26.69 14.23 -30.27
CA PRO A 282 -25.67 13.19 -30.26
C PRO A 282 -25.35 12.76 -28.81
N LYS A 283 -25.40 11.45 -28.60
CA LYS A 283 -25.03 10.84 -27.33
C LYS A 283 -23.54 10.61 -27.26
N VAL A 284 -22.93 10.90 -26.12
CA VAL A 284 -21.54 10.55 -25.78
C VAL A 284 -21.58 9.36 -24.85
N LEU A 285 -20.99 8.25 -25.28
CA LEU A 285 -20.98 7.00 -24.53
C LEU A 285 -19.60 6.76 -23.93
N THR A 286 -19.56 6.36 -22.67
CA THR A 286 -18.35 5.86 -22.01
C THR A 286 -18.67 4.59 -21.26
N THR A 287 -17.67 3.71 -21.15
CA THR A 287 -17.83 2.43 -20.47
C THR A 287 -16.97 2.36 -19.23
N VAL A 288 -17.48 1.74 -18.17
CA VAL A 288 -16.73 1.38 -16.97
C VAL A 288 -16.97 -0.10 -16.66
N GLU A 289 -15.92 -0.81 -16.26
CA GLU A 289 -16.07 -2.14 -15.69
C GLU A 289 -16.22 -2.02 -14.19
N VAL A 290 -17.30 -2.53 -13.64
CA VAL A 290 -17.56 -2.63 -12.20
C VAL A 290 -17.52 -4.09 -11.78
N VAL A 291 -17.08 -4.33 -10.54
CA VAL A 291 -16.95 -5.67 -9.97
C VAL A 291 -18.07 -5.87 -8.93
N ASP A 292 -18.70 -7.03 -8.91
CA ASP A 292 -19.70 -7.38 -7.90
C ASP A 292 -19.08 -8.03 -6.65
N SER A 293 -19.89 -8.36 -5.66
CA SER A 293 -19.44 -8.98 -4.40
C SER A 293 -18.86 -10.39 -4.58
N LEU A 294 -19.15 -11.07 -5.68
CA LEU A 294 -18.60 -12.38 -6.03
C LEU A 294 -17.37 -12.29 -6.94
N GLY A 295 -16.99 -11.07 -7.36
CA GLY A 295 -15.81 -10.84 -8.20
C GLY A 295 -16.08 -10.94 -9.71
N VAL A 296 -17.33 -11.00 -10.13
CA VAL A 296 -17.69 -10.97 -11.56
C VAL A 296 -17.63 -9.53 -12.06
N ARG A 297 -17.07 -9.35 -13.25
CA ARG A 297 -16.99 -8.03 -13.90
C ARG A 297 -18.24 -7.80 -14.75
N HIS A 298 -18.83 -6.62 -14.58
CA HIS A 298 -19.97 -6.15 -15.33
C HIS A 298 -19.60 -4.87 -16.05
N ARG A 299 -20.06 -4.72 -17.28
CA ARG A 299 -19.87 -3.50 -18.06
C ARG A 299 -21.07 -2.58 -17.88
N VAL A 300 -20.82 -1.36 -17.41
CA VAL A 300 -21.81 -0.29 -17.34
C VAL A 300 -21.43 0.78 -18.36
N ILE A 301 -22.40 1.23 -19.13
CA ILE A 301 -22.28 2.28 -20.12
C ILE A 301 -22.94 3.53 -19.55
N ILE A 302 -22.20 4.63 -19.47
CA ILE A 302 -22.75 5.94 -19.12
C ILE A 302 -23.01 6.70 -20.41
N GLU A 303 -24.25 7.13 -20.61
CA GLU A 303 -24.68 7.95 -21.72
C GLU A 303 -24.78 9.41 -21.27
N PHE A 304 -24.17 10.33 -22.03
CA PHE A 304 -24.33 11.77 -21.84
C PHE A 304 -25.02 12.35 -23.07
N GLU A 305 -26.03 13.18 -22.86
CA GLU A 305 -26.77 13.86 -23.91
C GLU A 305 -26.93 15.34 -23.55
N LYS A 306 -26.59 16.25 -24.46
CA LYS A 306 -26.76 17.68 -24.23
C LYS A 306 -28.23 18.05 -24.31
N THR A 307 -28.81 18.58 -23.24
CA THR A 307 -30.24 18.95 -23.18
C THR A 307 -30.46 20.45 -23.20
N ALA A 308 -29.52 21.23 -22.64
CA ALA A 308 -29.61 22.67 -22.62
C ALA A 308 -28.22 23.31 -22.69
N ALA A 309 -28.16 24.63 -22.76
CA ALA A 309 -26.89 25.38 -22.70
C ALA A 309 -26.14 24.99 -21.39
N ASN A 310 -24.88 24.55 -21.57
CA ASN A 310 -24.02 24.12 -20.47
C ASN A 310 -24.61 22.99 -19.55
N THR A 311 -25.60 22.24 -20.05
CA THR A 311 -26.27 21.19 -19.30
C THR A 311 -26.32 19.90 -20.11
N TRP A 312 -25.89 18.82 -19.47
CA TRP A 312 -25.87 17.47 -20.02
C TRP A 312 -26.65 16.53 -19.12
N ALA A 313 -27.70 15.91 -19.65
CA ALA A 313 -28.36 14.80 -18.98
C ALA A 313 -27.53 13.54 -19.12
N TRP A 314 -27.54 12.69 -18.09
CA TRP A 314 -26.83 11.43 -18.14
C TRP A 314 -27.71 10.27 -17.67
N ALA A 315 -27.37 9.06 -18.10
CA ALA A 315 -28.03 7.83 -17.72
C ALA A 315 -27.00 6.70 -17.70
N ALA A 316 -27.28 5.64 -16.96
CA ALA A 316 -26.47 4.43 -16.91
C ALA A 316 -27.23 3.27 -17.54
N VAL A 317 -26.55 2.44 -18.32
CA VAL A 317 -27.10 1.30 -19.06
C VAL A 317 -26.23 0.09 -18.81
N ASP A 318 -26.85 -1.09 -18.62
CA ASP A 318 -26.13 -2.36 -18.52
C ASP A 318 -25.64 -2.86 -19.90
N GLU A 319 -24.92 -3.96 -19.92
CA GLU A 319 -24.41 -4.59 -21.14
C GLU A 319 -25.52 -5.11 -22.09
N ASN A 320 -26.75 -5.30 -21.55
CA ASN A 320 -27.91 -5.75 -22.32
C ASN A 320 -28.74 -4.60 -22.88
N GLY A 321 -28.37 -3.35 -22.58
CA GLY A 321 -29.11 -2.16 -23.02
C GLY A 321 -30.23 -1.74 -22.08
N ASN A 322 -30.35 -2.30 -20.88
CA ASN A 322 -31.33 -1.89 -19.90
C ASN A 322 -30.83 -0.72 -19.09
N TYR A 323 -31.65 0.30 -18.89
CA TYR A 323 -31.32 1.41 -18.03
C TYR A 323 -31.28 0.99 -16.56
N LEU A 324 -30.27 1.47 -15.84
CA LEU A 324 -30.03 1.18 -14.44
C LEU A 324 -30.75 2.20 -13.55
N ASP A 325 -31.03 1.78 -12.32
CA ASP A 325 -31.63 2.64 -11.31
C ASP A 325 -30.60 3.66 -10.80
N ILE A 326 -30.96 4.93 -10.83
CA ILE A 326 -30.15 6.04 -10.32
C ILE A 326 -30.87 6.64 -9.12
N ALA A 327 -30.20 6.68 -7.99
CA ALA A 327 -30.78 7.13 -6.73
C ALA A 327 -31.44 8.51 -6.84
N GLY A 328 -32.71 8.60 -6.50
CA GLY A 328 -33.52 9.82 -6.61
C GLY A 328 -34.17 10.07 -7.97
N PHE A 329 -33.80 9.31 -9.02
CA PHE A 329 -34.36 9.45 -10.37
C PHE A 329 -35.08 8.18 -10.86
N GLY A 330 -34.73 7.03 -10.29
CA GLY A 330 -35.25 5.73 -10.73
C GLY A 330 -34.63 5.26 -12.04
N VAL A 331 -35.30 4.29 -12.66
CA VAL A 331 -34.90 3.75 -13.97
C VAL A 331 -35.42 4.68 -15.08
N TYR A 332 -34.49 5.22 -15.88
CA TYR A 332 -34.86 6.06 -17.01
C TYR A 332 -35.61 5.25 -18.05
N ASN A 333 -36.78 5.75 -18.48
CA ASN A 333 -37.54 5.17 -19.57
C ASN A 333 -37.43 6.05 -20.83
N PRO A 334 -36.66 5.64 -21.84
CA PRO A 334 -36.51 6.44 -23.07
C PRO A 334 -37.82 6.50 -23.87
N ASN A 335 -38.81 5.66 -23.55
CA ASN A 335 -40.10 5.65 -24.24
C ASN A 335 -41.08 6.70 -23.74
N THR A 336 -40.74 7.44 -22.67
CA THR A 336 -41.55 8.53 -22.14
C THR A 336 -40.70 9.80 -22.08
N LEU A 337 -41.25 10.92 -22.58
CA LEU A 337 -40.60 12.24 -22.47
C LEU A 337 -40.80 12.86 -21.08
N THR A 338 -41.46 12.18 -20.17
CA THR A 338 -41.72 12.61 -18.78
C THR A 338 -40.74 12.01 -17.78
N SER A 339 -39.87 11.08 -18.21
CA SER A 339 -38.88 10.46 -17.35
C SER A 339 -37.66 11.39 -17.17
N ALA A 340 -37.47 11.89 -15.95
CA ALA A 340 -36.35 12.79 -15.63
C ALA A 340 -35.02 12.04 -15.52
N ARG A 341 -33.97 12.65 -16.01
CA ARG A 341 -32.58 12.19 -15.87
C ARG A 341 -31.77 13.14 -14.99
N PRO A 342 -30.76 12.66 -14.25
CA PRO A 342 -29.81 13.53 -13.59
C PRO A 342 -29.03 14.38 -14.61
N VAL A 343 -28.63 15.59 -14.21
CA VAL A 343 -27.95 16.52 -15.10
C VAL A 343 -26.61 17.00 -14.53
N LEU A 344 -25.63 17.11 -15.40
CA LEU A 344 -24.36 17.80 -15.13
C LEU A 344 -24.46 19.23 -15.66
N ARG A 345 -24.17 20.21 -14.81
CA ARG A 345 -24.12 21.62 -15.16
C ARG A 345 -22.67 22.10 -15.19
N PHE A 346 -22.33 22.87 -16.20
CA PHE A 346 -20.98 23.41 -16.35
C PHE A 346 -21.00 24.94 -16.21
N GLY A 347 -19.96 25.46 -15.55
CA GLY A 347 -19.75 26.89 -15.46
C GLY A 347 -19.26 27.52 -16.76
N ALA A 348 -19.20 28.85 -16.79
CA ALA A 348 -18.63 29.59 -17.92
C ALA A 348 -17.13 29.29 -18.12
N ASP A 349 -16.46 28.77 -17.14
CA ASP A 349 -15.06 28.30 -17.16
C ASP A 349 -14.90 26.87 -17.74
N GLY A 350 -16.00 26.23 -18.12
CA GLY A 350 -16.03 24.86 -18.65
C GLY A 350 -15.84 23.77 -17.59
N ARG A 351 -15.88 24.09 -16.31
CA ARG A 351 -15.78 23.12 -15.22
C ARG A 351 -17.15 22.74 -14.70
N LEU A 352 -17.22 21.55 -14.08
CA LEU A 352 -18.46 21.07 -13.45
C LEU A 352 -18.89 22.04 -12.35
N ALA A 353 -20.14 22.51 -12.42
CA ALA A 353 -20.69 23.48 -11.48
C ALA A 353 -21.30 22.79 -10.25
N ALA A 354 -21.32 23.50 -9.13
CA ALA A 354 -22.08 23.09 -7.96
C ALA A 354 -23.58 23.01 -8.30
N GLY A 355 -24.26 21.96 -7.83
CA GLY A 355 -25.66 21.67 -8.18
C GLY A 355 -25.85 20.74 -9.36
N SER A 356 -24.78 20.13 -9.86
CA SER A 356 -24.87 18.97 -10.74
C SER A 356 -25.44 17.77 -9.99
N ASP A 357 -26.33 17.02 -10.65
CA ASP A 357 -26.94 15.84 -10.07
C ASP A 357 -26.00 14.64 -10.22
N ILE A 358 -25.21 14.35 -9.18
CA ILE A 358 -24.35 13.16 -9.08
C ILE A 358 -25.01 12.24 -8.07
N ALA A 359 -25.39 11.05 -8.51
CA ALA A 359 -26.15 10.10 -7.69
C ALA A 359 -25.65 8.68 -7.90
N ALA A 360 -25.84 7.82 -6.89
CA ALA A 360 -25.42 6.43 -6.95
C ALA A 360 -26.20 5.65 -8.02
N ILE A 361 -25.48 4.79 -8.72
CA ILE A 361 -26.02 3.86 -9.72
C ILE A 361 -26.12 2.49 -9.06
N THR A 362 -27.28 1.84 -9.24
CA THR A 362 -27.53 0.50 -8.74
C THR A 362 -27.60 -0.49 -9.91
N LEU A 363 -26.68 -1.44 -9.94
CA LEU A 363 -26.67 -2.56 -10.86
C LEU A 363 -27.07 -3.84 -10.11
N ASN A 364 -28.06 -4.56 -10.61
CA ASN A 364 -28.46 -5.88 -10.11
C ASN A 364 -27.85 -6.96 -11.02
N PRO A 365 -26.81 -7.69 -10.57
CA PRO A 365 -26.09 -8.62 -11.41
C PRO A 365 -26.89 -9.86 -11.83
N GLY A 366 -27.90 -10.26 -11.05
CA GLY A 366 -28.76 -11.42 -11.34
C GLY A 366 -28.08 -12.79 -11.15
N ASN A 367 -26.82 -12.82 -10.67
CA ASN A 367 -26.01 -14.02 -10.45
C ASN A 367 -25.97 -14.49 -8.99
N GLY A 368 -26.81 -13.90 -8.12
CA GLY A 368 -26.83 -14.16 -6.69
C GLY A 368 -25.87 -13.28 -5.87
N ALA A 369 -25.13 -12.37 -6.51
CA ALA A 369 -24.36 -11.34 -5.83
C ALA A 369 -25.28 -10.23 -5.28
N ASP A 370 -24.80 -9.53 -4.27
CA ASP A 370 -25.46 -8.32 -3.79
C ASP A 370 -25.51 -7.24 -4.90
N PRO A 371 -26.52 -6.37 -4.91
CA PRO A 371 -26.57 -5.24 -5.83
C PRO A 371 -25.31 -4.38 -5.73
N VAL A 372 -24.70 -4.07 -6.87
CA VAL A 372 -23.55 -3.17 -6.93
C VAL A 372 -24.05 -1.74 -6.91
N VAL A 373 -23.76 -1.03 -5.83
CA VAL A 373 -24.11 0.39 -5.69
C VAL A 373 -22.82 1.20 -5.71
N PHE A 374 -22.64 2.02 -6.75
CA PHE A 374 -21.43 2.83 -6.88
C PHE A 374 -21.75 4.28 -7.21
N MET A 375 -20.90 5.18 -6.73
CA MET A 375 -20.97 6.61 -6.99
C MET A 375 -20.06 6.97 -8.16
N PRO A 376 -20.60 7.52 -9.26
CA PRO A 376 -19.77 8.07 -10.31
C PRO A 376 -19.17 9.42 -9.89
N ASP A 377 -17.87 9.61 -10.06
CA ASP A 377 -17.20 10.90 -9.89
C ASP A 377 -16.96 11.53 -11.26
N PHE A 378 -17.65 12.62 -11.55
CA PHE A 378 -17.55 13.39 -12.77
C PHE A 378 -16.76 14.71 -12.60
N THR A 379 -16.10 14.93 -11.48
CA THR A 379 -15.42 16.20 -11.16
C THR A 379 -14.30 16.55 -12.15
N ALA A 380 -13.69 15.53 -12.78
CA ALA A 380 -12.64 15.68 -13.79
C ALA A 380 -13.18 15.78 -15.24
N ILE A 381 -14.50 15.85 -15.41
CA ILE A 381 -15.10 16.14 -16.72
C ILE A 381 -15.16 17.65 -16.93
N SER A 382 -14.80 18.09 -18.13
CA SER A 382 -14.85 19.48 -18.56
C SER A 382 -15.76 19.64 -19.78
N GLN A 383 -16.17 20.88 -20.06
CA GLN A 383 -16.94 21.23 -21.26
C GLN A 383 -16.25 22.34 -22.04
N TYR A 384 -15.60 21.98 -23.14
CA TYR A 384 -14.97 22.92 -24.07
C TYR A 384 -15.40 22.65 -25.52
N GLY A 385 -15.09 23.56 -26.42
CA GLY A 385 -15.38 23.46 -27.88
C GLY A 385 -14.50 22.43 -28.64
N GLN A 386 -14.02 21.39 -27.94
CA GLN A 386 -13.26 20.27 -28.48
C GLN A 386 -14.17 19.03 -28.65
N PRO A 387 -13.80 18.06 -29.49
CA PRO A 387 -14.56 16.80 -29.61
C PRO A 387 -14.83 16.15 -28.25
N SER A 388 -16.02 15.57 -28.11
CA SER A 388 -16.37 14.83 -26.90
C SER A 388 -15.53 13.56 -26.77
N GLN A 389 -14.83 13.44 -25.66
CA GLN A 389 -14.08 12.25 -25.29
C GLN A 389 -14.11 12.11 -23.76
N VAL A 390 -14.90 11.18 -23.26
CA VAL A 390 -15.00 10.86 -21.84
C VAL A 390 -14.61 9.40 -21.66
N SER A 391 -13.81 9.12 -20.63
CA SER A 391 -13.40 7.78 -20.28
C SER A 391 -13.41 7.57 -18.76
N ALA A 392 -13.70 6.34 -18.33
CA ALA A 392 -13.45 5.94 -16.95
C ALA A 392 -11.94 5.82 -16.73
N THR A 393 -11.41 6.49 -15.71
CA THR A 393 -9.97 6.50 -15.40
C THR A 393 -9.59 5.52 -14.31
N SER A 394 -10.45 5.30 -13.32
CA SER A 394 -10.23 4.36 -12.24
C SER A 394 -11.54 3.92 -11.61
N GLN A 395 -11.49 2.79 -10.94
CA GLN A 395 -12.54 2.27 -10.08
C GLN A 395 -11.89 1.49 -8.92
N ASN A 396 -12.57 1.35 -7.78
CA ASN A 396 -12.01 0.82 -6.54
C ASN A 396 -12.39 -0.63 -6.22
N GLY A 397 -13.13 -1.31 -7.09
CA GLY A 397 -13.47 -2.73 -6.97
C GLY A 397 -12.36 -3.63 -7.52
N TYR A 398 -12.29 -4.86 -7.05
CA TYR A 398 -11.35 -5.85 -7.55
C TYR A 398 -11.89 -7.28 -7.42
N VAL A 399 -11.43 -8.13 -8.31
CA VAL A 399 -11.74 -9.57 -8.27
C VAL A 399 -10.94 -10.26 -7.16
N ALA A 400 -11.38 -11.42 -6.73
CA ALA A 400 -10.60 -12.24 -5.80
C ALA A 400 -9.21 -12.54 -6.37
N GLY A 401 -8.20 -12.51 -5.52
CA GLY A 401 -6.81 -12.80 -5.89
C GLY A 401 -6.16 -13.76 -4.92
N THR A 402 -5.28 -14.64 -5.40
CA THR A 402 -4.42 -15.52 -4.59
C THR A 402 -3.04 -14.91 -4.43
N LEU A 403 -2.43 -15.07 -3.26
CA LEU A 403 -1.07 -14.58 -3.01
C LEU A 403 -0.07 -15.35 -3.88
N GLU A 404 0.68 -14.63 -4.74
CA GLU A 404 1.69 -15.19 -5.66
C GLU A 404 3.12 -14.91 -5.21
N GLU A 405 3.40 -13.69 -4.77
CA GLU A 405 4.75 -13.26 -4.41
C GLU A 405 4.73 -12.42 -3.13
N ILE A 406 5.81 -12.50 -2.37
CA ILE A 406 6.02 -11.72 -1.15
C ILE A 406 7.27 -10.87 -1.34
N ARG A 407 7.20 -9.59 -1.00
CA ARG A 407 8.31 -8.65 -1.08
C ARG A 407 8.56 -8.00 0.26
N PHE A 408 9.83 -7.86 0.59
CA PHE A 408 10.28 -7.14 1.77
C PHE A 408 10.83 -5.78 1.35
N ASP A 409 10.52 -4.77 2.10
CA ASP A 409 10.98 -3.41 1.89
C ASP A 409 12.06 -3.05 2.93
N VAL A 410 12.78 -1.95 2.69
CA VAL A 410 13.84 -1.43 3.57
C VAL A 410 13.33 -1.01 4.96
N SER A 411 12.06 -0.71 5.11
CA SER A 411 11.39 -0.43 6.39
C SER A 411 10.89 -1.69 7.11
N GLY A 412 11.15 -2.88 6.54
CA GLY A 412 10.70 -4.16 7.08
C GLY A 412 9.24 -4.47 6.83
N VAL A 413 8.57 -3.71 5.97
CA VAL A 413 7.19 -3.99 5.56
C VAL A 413 7.20 -5.18 4.59
N ILE A 414 6.31 -6.12 4.85
CA ILE A 414 6.09 -7.30 4.03
C ILE A 414 4.85 -7.05 3.18
N THR A 415 5.03 -6.99 1.88
CA THR A 415 3.96 -6.75 0.90
C THR A 415 3.71 -8.01 0.10
N GLY A 416 2.46 -8.43 0.02
CA GLY A 416 2.00 -9.51 -0.86
C GLY A 416 1.58 -8.96 -2.20
N VAL A 417 1.99 -9.64 -3.28
CA VAL A 417 1.51 -9.41 -4.65
C VAL A 417 0.52 -10.53 -4.97
N PHE A 418 -0.68 -10.15 -5.40
CA PHE A 418 -1.78 -11.07 -5.64
C PHE A 418 -2.03 -11.25 -7.15
N SER A 419 -2.60 -12.40 -7.54
CA SER A 419 -2.90 -12.75 -8.93
C SER A 419 -3.82 -11.75 -9.66
N ASN A 420 -4.55 -10.92 -8.91
CA ASN A 420 -5.37 -9.84 -9.45
C ASN A 420 -4.58 -8.53 -9.69
N GLY A 421 -3.25 -8.55 -9.51
CA GLY A 421 -2.36 -7.39 -9.67
C GLY A 421 -2.34 -6.42 -8.49
N LEU A 422 -3.12 -6.69 -7.43
CA LEU A 422 -3.10 -5.86 -6.23
C LEU A 422 -1.89 -6.20 -5.36
N THR A 423 -1.39 -5.17 -4.70
CA THR A 423 -0.38 -5.29 -3.65
C THR A 423 -1.00 -4.90 -2.32
N GLN A 424 -0.81 -5.72 -1.29
CA GLN A 424 -1.31 -5.44 0.05
C GLN A 424 -0.21 -5.68 1.08
N THR A 425 -0.13 -4.80 2.06
CA THR A 425 0.75 -5.01 3.22
C THR A 425 0.19 -6.16 4.07
N LEU A 426 1.05 -7.15 4.34
CA LEU A 426 0.70 -8.33 5.12
C LEU A 426 1.18 -8.22 6.56
N ALA A 427 2.40 -7.71 6.78
CA ALA A 427 3.00 -7.55 8.09
C ALA A 427 4.16 -6.54 8.04
N GLN A 428 4.71 -6.22 9.21
CA GLN A 428 5.95 -5.46 9.35
C GLN A 428 6.85 -6.10 10.40
N LEU A 429 8.13 -6.25 10.08
CA LEU A 429 9.16 -6.79 10.97
C LEU A 429 9.45 -5.84 12.12
N ALA A 430 9.59 -6.40 13.32
CA ALA A 430 10.03 -5.67 14.50
C ALA A 430 11.55 -5.79 14.66
N LEU A 431 12.21 -4.66 14.92
CA LEU A 431 13.60 -4.61 15.34
C LEU A 431 13.70 -4.17 16.80
N ALA A 432 14.64 -4.78 17.52
CA ALA A 432 14.96 -4.41 18.89
C ALA A 432 16.33 -3.76 18.98
N THR A 433 16.46 -2.71 19.79
CA THR A 433 17.75 -2.11 20.19
C THR A 433 17.88 -2.15 21.70
N PHE A 434 19.11 -2.13 22.18
CA PHE A 434 19.43 -2.17 23.61
C PHE A 434 20.32 -1.01 24.00
N ALA A 435 20.17 -0.55 25.22
CA ALA A 435 21.06 0.49 25.77
C ALA A 435 22.53 -0.01 25.89
N ASN A 436 22.70 -1.30 26.16
CA ASN A 436 24.02 -1.94 26.23
C ASN A 436 23.99 -3.31 25.54
N ASN A 437 24.41 -3.36 24.28
CA ASN A 437 24.48 -4.59 23.49
C ASN A 437 25.48 -5.61 24.10
N GLY A 438 26.56 -5.13 24.75
CA GLY A 438 27.57 -6.00 25.38
C GLY A 438 27.04 -6.77 26.60
N GLY A 439 25.89 -6.37 27.14
CA GLY A 439 25.22 -7.06 28.24
C GLY A 439 24.33 -8.23 27.82
N LEU A 440 24.14 -8.47 26.52
CA LEU A 440 23.33 -9.58 26.02
C LEU A 440 23.97 -10.94 26.29
N LEU A 441 23.15 -11.94 26.65
CA LEU A 441 23.60 -13.32 26.86
C LEU A 441 23.46 -14.12 25.56
N ARG A 442 24.46 -14.88 25.18
CA ARG A 442 24.39 -15.83 24.06
C ARG A 442 23.67 -17.11 24.50
N VAL A 443 22.66 -17.52 23.73
CA VAL A 443 21.87 -18.74 24.03
C VAL A 443 22.17 -19.88 23.06
N GLY A 444 22.89 -19.61 21.95
CA GLY A 444 23.13 -20.54 20.84
C GLY A 444 22.44 -20.03 19.57
N ASP A 445 22.64 -20.72 18.44
CA ASP A 445 22.04 -20.42 17.13
C ASP A 445 22.12 -18.94 16.72
N THR A 446 23.23 -18.26 17.07
CA THR A 446 23.43 -16.81 16.88
C THR A 446 22.37 -15.93 17.56
N ALA A 447 21.61 -16.49 18.49
CA ALA A 447 20.59 -15.79 19.26
C ALA A 447 21.15 -15.26 20.59
N PHE A 448 20.55 -14.16 21.04
CA PHE A 448 20.88 -13.46 22.29
C PHE A 448 19.62 -13.34 23.15
N GLU A 449 19.78 -13.34 24.44
CA GLU A 449 18.73 -13.08 25.43
C GLU A 449 19.08 -11.79 26.21
N ALA A 450 18.04 -11.03 26.56
CA ALA A 450 18.21 -9.84 27.37
C ALA A 450 18.66 -10.18 28.79
N SER A 451 19.63 -9.44 29.32
CA SER A 451 20.09 -9.58 30.71
C SER A 451 19.78 -8.33 31.53
N HIS A 452 20.02 -8.41 32.83
CA HIS A 452 19.87 -7.24 33.72
C HIS A 452 20.78 -6.07 33.31
N ASN A 453 21.88 -6.33 32.61
CA ASN A 453 22.85 -5.29 32.20
C ASN A 453 22.67 -4.84 30.74
N SER A 454 21.84 -5.50 29.94
CA SER A 454 21.52 -5.05 28.58
C SER A 454 20.49 -3.92 28.56
N GLY A 455 19.70 -3.81 29.60
CA GLY A 455 18.48 -3.00 29.63
C GLY A 455 17.30 -3.72 28.95
N GLN A 456 16.14 -3.09 28.98
CA GLN A 456 14.95 -3.59 28.32
C GLN A 456 15.06 -3.41 26.80
N PRO A 457 14.55 -4.35 26.00
CA PRO A 457 14.51 -4.22 24.55
C PRO A 457 13.63 -3.05 24.13
N GLN A 458 14.17 -2.14 23.32
CA GLN A 458 13.41 -1.07 22.67
C GLN A 458 12.96 -1.55 21.30
N ILE A 459 11.72 -2.05 21.23
CA ILE A 459 11.16 -2.65 20.02
C ILE A 459 10.47 -1.56 19.19
N GLY A 460 10.61 -1.64 17.86
CA GLY A 460 9.97 -0.73 16.92
C GLY A 460 10.28 -1.07 15.47
N ALA A 461 9.68 -0.32 14.55
CA ALA A 461 9.90 -0.49 13.12
C ALA A 461 11.32 -0.12 12.69
N ALA A 462 11.83 -0.76 11.63
CA ALA A 462 13.10 -0.42 11.04
C ALA A 462 13.14 1.05 10.59
N GLY A 463 14.31 1.69 10.69
CA GLY A 463 14.51 3.09 10.34
C GLY A 463 13.94 4.10 11.33
N THR A 464 13.38 3.67 12.47
CA THR A 464 12.86 4.57 13.52
C THR A 464 13.78 4.60 14.74
N GLY A 465 14.02 5.78 15.31
CA GLY A 465 14.97 5.96 16.42
C GLY A 465 16.40 5.59 16.01
N ASP A 466 17.07 4.72 16.77
CA ASP A 466 18.42 4.22 16.51
C ASP A 466 18.44 2.86 15.76
N ARG A 467 17.29 2.41 15.26
CA ARG A 467 17.14 1.15 14.53
C ARG A 467 17.57 1.31 13.08
N GLY A 468 18.40 0.39 12.62
CA GLY A 468 18.87 0.33 11.23
C GLY A 468 17.76 0.03 10.24
N LEU A 469 18.10 0.12 8.96
CA LEU A 469 17.25 -0.28 7.85
C LEU A 469 17.46 -1.77 7.53
N ILE A 470 16.48 -2.39 6.92
CA ILE A 470 16.57 -3.77 6.44
C ILE A 470 17.02 -3.74 4.98
N THR A 471 17.95 -4.61 4.64
CA THR A 471 18.39 -4.86 3.26
C THR A 471 17.86 -6.23 2.84
N PRO A 472 16.81 -6.28 2.01
CA PRO A 472 16.27 -7.55 1.50
C PRO A 472 17.23 -8.20 0.50
N GLY A 473 17.17 -9.52 0.39
CA GLY A 473 18.00 -10.30 -0.52
C GLY A 473 19.48 -10.36 -0.14
N ALA A 474 19.82 -10.11 1.11
CA ALA A 474 21.17 -10.17 1.62
C ALA A 474 21.20 -10.75 3.05
N LEU A 475 22.35 -11.34 3.42
CA LEU A 475 22.61 -11.85 4.77
C LEU A 475 23.81 -11.11 5.37
N GLU A 476 23.75 -10.88 6.67
CA GLU A 476 24.88 -10.31 7.41
C GLU A 476 25.91 -11.41 7.69
N MET A 477 27.12 -11.25 7.17
CA MET A 477 28.24 -12.15 7.44
C MET A 477 28.81 -11.91 8.84
N SER A 478 29.59 -12.89 9.32
CA SER A 478 30.40 -12.73 10.53
C SER A 478 31.28 -11.49 10.45
N ASN A 479 31.47 -10.78 11.56
CA ASN A 479 32.41 -9.66 11.67
C ASN A 479 33.84 -10.09 12.06
N VAL A 480 34.15 -11.40 11.93
CA VAL A 480 35.47 -11.96 12.22
C VAL A 480 36.44 -11.68 11.05
N ASP A 481 37.58 -11.07 11.34
CA ASP A 481 38.70 -10.97 10.40
C ASP A 481 39.71 -12.11 10.65
N LEU A 482 39.80 -13.03 9.68
CA LEU A 482 40.73 -14.17 9.78
C LEU A 482 42.17 -13.76 9.96
N SER A 483 42.63 -12.67 9.31
CA SER A 483 44.01 -12.23 9.36
C SER A 483 44.34 -11.72 10.76
N GLU A 484 43.42 -10.97 11.38
CA GLU A 484 43.57 -10.47 12.74
C GLU A 484 43.55 -11.62 13.76
N GLU A 485 42.63 -12.57 13.59
CA GLU A 485 42.50 -13.72 14.50
C GLU A 485 43.70 -14.67 14.41
N PHE A 486 44.23 -14.95 13.22
CA PHE A 486 45.48 -15.73 13.09
C PHE A 486 46.66 -15.01 13.69
N THR A 487 46.79 -13.71 13.52
CA THR A 487 47.83 -12.91 14.15
C THR A 487 47.71 -12.96 15.67
N SER A 488 46.49 -12.79 16.18
CA SER A 488 46.19 -12.88 17.61
C SER A 488 46.46 -14.29 18.16
N MET A 489 46.21 -15.34 17.39
CA MET A 489 46.53 -16.72 17.75
C MET A 489 48.04 -16.92 17.89
N ILE A 490 48.84 -16.44 16.92
CA ILE A 490 50.32 -16.56 16.97
C ILE A 490 50.88 -15.83 18.19
N ILE A 491 50.42 -14.61 18.48
CA ILE A 491 50.81 -13.84 19.67
C ILE A 491 50.46 -14.59 20.95
N THR A 492 49.25 -15.15 21.01
CA THR A 492 48.73 -15.90 22.17
C THR A 492 49.52 -17.19 22.40
N GLN A 493 49.87 -17.92 21.30
CA GLN A 493 50.75 -19.09 21.36
C GLN A 493 52.14 -18.75 21.89
N ARG A 494 52.75 -17.62 21.41
CA ARG A 494 54.02 -17.17 21.90
C ARG A 494 53.99 -16.79 23.38
N GLY A 495 52.90 -16.10 23.80
CA GLY A 495 52.66 -15.78 25.21
C GLY A 495 52.52 -17.03 26.09
N PHE A 496 51.78 -18.03 25.61
CA PHE A 496 51.65 -19.33 26.27
C PHE A 496 53.00 -20.04 26.43
N GLN A 497 53.80 -20.12 25.36
CA GLN A 497 55.12 -20.71 25.38
C GLN A 497 56.09 -19.97 26.34
N ALA A 498 56.04 -18.63 26.39
CA ALA A 498 56.83 -17.81 27.29
C ALA A 498 56.46 -18.11 28.75
N ASN A 499 55.17 -18.17 29.09
CA ASN A 499 54.74 -18.50 30.46
C ASN A 499 55.09 -19.95 30.85
N SER A 500 55.02 -20.91 29.92
CA SER A 500 55.45 -22.30 30.13
C SER A 500 56.96 -22.36 30.44
N ARG A 501 57.81 -21.59 29.72
CA ARG A 501 59.24 -21.53 30.01
C ARG A 501 59.55 -20.95 31.39
N ILE A 502 58.79 -19.95 31.88
CA ILE A 502 58.93 -19.42 33.23
C ILE A 502 58.72 -20.52 34.25
N ILE A 503 57.76 -21.41 34.04
CA ILE A 503 57.46 -22.54 34.93
C ILE A 503 58.60 -23.55 34.92
N THR A 504 59.10 -23.98 33.73
CA THR A 504 60.18 -24.95 33.63
C THR A 504 61.50 -24.41 34.24
N THR A 505 61.87 -23.16 33.93
CA THR A 505 63.08 -22.53 34.48
C THR A 505 62.98 -22.35 36.02
N SER A 506 61.77 -22.05 36.53
CA SER A 506 61.56 -21.95 37.96
C SER A 506 61.65 -23.33 38.66
N ASP A 507 61.20 -24.38 37.99
CA ASP A 507 61.31 -25.76 38.49
C ASP A 507 62.77 -26.22 38.50
N GLU A 508 63.55 -25.98 37.44
CA GLU A 508 64.97 -26.25 37.34
C GLU A 508 65.74 -25.57 38.50
N LEU A 509 65.48 -24.26 38.72
CA LEU A 509 66.08 -23.53 39.85
C LEU A 509 65.68 -24.08 41.21
N LEU A 510 64.49 -24.60 41.40
CA LEU A 510 64.05 -25.27 42.62
C LEU A 510 64.79 -26.61 42.82
N GLN A 511 64.99 -27.38 41.74
CA GLN A 511 65.75 -28.63 41.77
C GLN A 511 67.21 -28.39 42.15
N GLU A 512 67.84 -27.36 41.55
CA GLU A 512 69.20 -26.98 41.92
C GLU A 512 69.32 -26.56 43.39
N LEU A 513 68.37 -25.78 43.91
CA LEU A 513 68.30 -25.41 45.32
C LEU A 513 68.18 -26.62 46.26
N VAL A 514 67.44 -27.61 45.88
CA VAL A 514 67.28 -28.86 46.64
C VAL A 514 68.58 -29.67 46.60
N ASN A 515 69.26 -29.68 45.45
CA ASN A 515 70.60 -30.33 45.29
C ASN A 515 71.68 -29.66 46.09
N LEU A 516 71.68 -28.29 46.19
CA LEU A 516 72.62 -27.54 47.01
C LEU A 516 72.47 -27.75 48.52
N LYS A 517 71.32 -28.31 48.98
CA LYS A 517 71.06 -28.61 50.40
C LYS A 517 71.47 -30.04 50.81
N ARG A 518 71.95 -30.85 49.89
CA ARG A 518 72.61 -32.13 50.12
C ARG A 518 74.16 -31.92 50.17
#